data_4278a69f3c4a0472993d0aef8bace738
#
_entry.id   4278a69f3c4a0472993d0aef8bace738
#
_cell.length_a   1.000
_cell.length_b   1.000
_cell.length_c   1.000
_cell.angle_alpha   90.00
_cell.angle_beta   90.00
_cell.angle_gamma   90.00
#
_symmetry.space_group_name_H-M   'P 1'
#
loop_
_entity.id
_entity.type
_entity.pdbx_description
1 polymer ?
#
loop_
_entity_poly.entity_id
_entity_poly.type
_entity_poly.pdbx_seq_one_letter_code
_entity_poly.pdbx_strand_id
1 'polypeptide(L)'
;NEGKKNESKKIPIPDIFTVARELNKLVTFTFITKSNTSDSSLLYIYDLDNGIYTASTDLFNGFCKTFDPRVRPRDWKQINSMVRTMTGIKRPLESANLIPVKNGILDLETKQLKPFNPKYVITSKIATAYKVPNYIPKDREGNTFEDWLNSIACGDKELVTLFWQIILEAINPNYTRNKFAVLYGEGNNGKGTFQRLLINLIGESNVSALKPAQYSEKHNLETLVGKVCNIGDEAPNEYLKNPSDLMSITSGDTVLVNPKGRTAFEATFKLFNIFSGNYIPNSGNKTKGWYRRLMIVPFNADFNGQAEKPWIKNEFLADQAVLEYVLFKAVNQEPFQQFIVPKVVEEILKEYQEDNDYLLSFVKHVYMENGWHELEVVPVFYAINKL
;
A
#
# COMPACT_ATOMS: atom_id res chain seq x y z
N ASN A 1 -53.45 -52.14 -20.46
CA ASN A 1 -52.02 -51.71 -20.23
C ASN A 1 -51.95 -50.21 -20.19
N GLU A 2 -52.19 -49.65 -19.00
CA GLU A 2 -52.00 -48.25 -18.75
C GLU A 2 -50.53 -47.97 -18.44
N GLY A 3 -49.87 -47.28 -19.38
CA GLY A 3 -48.52 -46.78 -19.16
C GLY A 3 -48.51 -45.65 -18.16
N LYS A 4 -48.06 -45.93 -16.93
CA LYS A 4 -47.74 -44.87 -15.96
C LYS A 4 -46.60 -44.04 -16.53
N LYS A 5 -46.86 -42.84 -17.00
CA LYS A 5 -45.85 -41.80 -17.22
C LYS A 5 -45.22 -41.46 -15.89
N ASN A 6 -43.96 -41.81 -15.74
CA ASN A 6 -43.11 -41.30 -14.64
C ASN A 6 -42.98 -39.78 -14.84
N GLU A 7 -43.83 -39.01 -14.21
CA GLU A 7 -43.62 -37.56 -14.05
C GLU A 7 -42.36 -37.34 -13.19
N SER A 8 -41.28 -37.01 -13.85
CA SER A 8 -40.09 -36.53 -13.11
C SER A 8 -40.48 -35.31 -12.32
N LYS A 9 -40.59 -35.45 -11.00
CA LYS A 9 -40.82 -34.30 -10.08
C LYS A 9 -39.78 -33.26 -10.36
N LYS A 10 -40.15 -32.16 -11.05
CA LYS A 10 -39.29 -30.98 -11.21
C LYS A 10 -38.96 -30.43 -9.82
N ILE A 11 -37.71 -30.52 -9.45
CA ILE A 11 -37.21 -29.89 -8.20
C ILE A 11 -37.49 -28.38 -8.32
N PRO A 12 -38.24 -27.80 -7.37
CA PRO A 12 -38.52 -26.36 -7.42
C PRO A 12 -37.24 -25.54 -7.30
N ILE A 13 -37.22 -24.36 -7.96
CA ILE A 13 -36.13 -23.42 -7.78
C ILE A 13 -36.22 -22.87 -6.35
N PRO A 14 -35.13 -22.90 -5.56
CA PRO A 14 -35.15 -22.38 -4.20
C PRO A 14 -35.50 -20.88 -4.17
N ASP A 15 -36.27 -20.47 -3.18
CA ASP A 15 -36.56 -19.06 -2.98
C ASP A 15 -35.33 -18.29 -2.49
N ILE A 16 -35.36 -16.97 -2.67
CA ILE A 16 -34.25 -16.07 -2.38
C ILE A 16 -33.77 -16.17 -0.91
N PHE A 17 -34.71 -16.31 0.04
CA PHE A 17 -34.39 -16.42 1.46
C PHE A 17 -33.66 -17.71 1.76
N THR A 18 -34.11 -18.82 1.19
CA THR A 18 -33.47 -20.13 1.32
C THR A 18 -32.05 -20.11 0.77
N VAL A 19 -31.84 -19.50 -0.43
CA VAL A 19 -30.50 -19.33 -1.00
C VAL A 19 -29.61 -18.50 -0.09
N ALA A 20 -30.06 -17.35 0.40
CA ALA A 20 -29.31 -16.48 1.26
C ALA A 20 -28.89 -17.17 2.58
N ARG A 21 -29.85 -17.90 3.19
CA ARG A 21 -29.61 -18.63 4.44
C ARG A 21 -28.58 -19.75 4.28
N GLU A 22 -28.72 -20.55 3.23
CA GLU A 22 -27.79 -21.66 3.00
C GLU A 22 -26.39 -21.16 2.57
N LEU A 23 -26.30 -20.10 1.73
CA LEU A 23 -25.02 -19.45 1.44
C LEU A 23 -24.35 -18.93 2.72
N ASN A 24 -25.09 -18.33 3.64
CA ASN A 24 -24.54 -17.82 4.91
C ASN A 24 -24.02 -18.91 5.85
N LYS A 25 -24.47 -20.17 5.66
CA LYS A 25 -23.93 -21.34 6.39
C LYS A 25 -22.64 -21.88 5.75
N LEU A 26 -22.56 -21.84 4.42
CA LEU A 26 -21.49 -22.46 3.64
C LEU A 26 -20.30 -21.52 3.43
N VAL A 27 -20.55 -20.20 3.40
CA VAL A 27 -19.56 -19.18 3.08
C VAL A 27 -19.41 -18.24 4.27
N THR A 28 -18.16 -17.92 4.63
CA THR A 28 -17.89 -16.97 5.70
C THR A 28 -17.99 -15.54 5.17
N PHE A 29 -19.10 -14.87 5.51
CA PHE A 29 -19.31 -13.44 5.25
C PHE A 29 -18.97 -12.60 6.47
N THR A 30 -18.52 -11.37 6.27
CA THR A 30 -18.33 -10.40 7.34
C THR A 30 -18.33 -8.96 6.83
N PHE A 31 -18.65 -8.01 7.70
CA PHE A 31 -18.26 -6.62 7.53
C PHE A 31 -16.95 -6.37 8.26
N ILE A 32 -16.00 -5.71 7.60
CA ILE A 32 -14.71 -5.37 8.21
C ILE A 32 -14.72 -3.87 8.47
N THR A 33 -14.92 -3.49 9.74
CA THR A 33 -15.00 -2.10 10.15
C THR A 33 -14.58 -1.93 11.61
N LYS A 34 -14.11 -0.74 11.97
CA LYS A 34 -13.86 -0.32 13.36
C LYS A 34 -15.13 0.23 14.01
N SER A 35 -16.11 0.65 13.20
CA SER A 35 -17.42 1.10 13.63
C SER A 35 -18.29 -0.08 14.09
N ASN A 36 -19.26 0.19 14.94
CA ASN A 36 -20.28 -0.80 15.35
C ASN A 36 -21.45 -0.86 14.36
N THR A 37 -21.40 -0.13 13.25
CA THR A 37 -22.44 -0.11 12.21
C THR A 37 -21.91 -0.70 10.92
N SER A 38 -22.78 -1.38 10.17
CA SER A 38 -22.47 -2.03 8.90
C SER A 38 -23.07 -1.33 7.68
N ASP A 39 -23.84 -0.25 7.88
CA ASP A 39 -24.69 0.32 6.84
C ASP A 39 -23.91 0.80 5.61
N SER A 40 -22.76 1.42 5.83
CA SER A 40 -21.85 1.90 4.78
C SER A 40 -20.67 0.97 4.51
N SER A 41 -20.62 -0.25 5.08
CA SER A 41 -19.47 -1.13 4.98
C SER A 41 -19.59 -2.07 3.78
N LEU A 42 -18.44 -2.44 3.20
CA LEU A 42 -18.35 -3.48 2.17
C LEU A 42 -18.63 -4.85 2.79
N LEU A 43 -19.41 -5.69 2.07
CA LEU A 43 -19.55 -7.11 2.42
C LEU A 43 -18.30 -7.86 1.93
N TYR A 44 -17.59 -8.45 2.87
CA TYR A 44 -16.41 -9.28 2.59
C TYR A 44 -16.76 -10.76 2.65
N ILE A 45 -16.11 -11.53 1.82
CA ILE A 45 -16.21 -12.96 1.68
C ILE A 45 -14.83 -13.56 1.95
N TYR A 46 -14.75 -14.57 2.80
CA TYR A 46 -13.50 -15.30 2.97
C TYR A 46 -13.27 -16.21 1.76
N ASP A 47 -12.24 -15.89 0.99
CA ASP A 47 -11.79 -16.68 -0.16
C ASP A 47 -10.87 -17.80 0.34
N LEU A 48 -11.36 -19.05 0.26
CA LEU A 48 -10.63 -20.22 0.73
C LEU A 48 -9.37 -20.51 -0.09
N ASP A 49 -9.38 -20.21 -1.39
CA ASP A 49 -8.24 -20.44 -2.29
C ASP A 49 -7.11 -19.45 -2.02
N ASN A 50 -7.49 -18.23 -1.69
CA ASN A 50 -6.54 -17.16 -1.41
C ASN A 50 -6.23 -16.96 0.08
N GLY A 51 -7.08 -17.46 0.98
CA GLY A 51 -6.90 -17.33 2.42
C GLY A 51 -7.11 -15.93 2.99
N ILE A 52 -7.80 -15.05 2.27
CA ILE A 52 -8.06 -13.66 2.64
C ILE A 52 -9.54 -13.29 2.46
N TYR A 53 -9.95 -12.17 3.04
CA TYR A 53 -11.28 -11.62 2.84
C TYR A 53 -11.30 -10.68 1.63
N THR A 54 -12.21 -10.91 0.70
CA THR A 54 -12.37 -10.16 -0.55
C THR A 54 -13.75 -9.52 -0.65
N ALA A 55 -13.83 -8.25 -0.98
CA ALA A 55 -15.07 -7.54 -1.30
C ALA A 55 -15.31 -7.57 -2.81
N SER A 56 -15.78 -8.69 -3.33
CA SER A 56 -16.01 -8.91 -4.75
C SER A 56 -17.46 -9.27 -5.04
N THR A 57 -18.13 -8.45 -5.87
CA THR A 57 -19.47 -8.74 -6.38
C THR A 57 -19.47 -9.97 -7.28
N ASP A 58 -18.41 -10.12 -8.09
CA ASP A 58 -18.31 -11.26 -9.02
C ASP A 58 -18.13 -12.58 -8.29
N LEU A 59 -17.32 -12.59 -7.20
CA LEU A 59 -17.18 -13.75 -6.34
C LEU A 59 -18.51 -14.11 -5.68
N PHE A 60 -19.27 -13.13 -5.16
CA PHE A 60 -20.61 -13.34 -4.60
C PHE A 60 -21.57 -13.93 -5.63
N ASN A 61 -21.61 -13.35 -6.82
CA ASN A 61 -22.45 -13.83 -7.92
C ASN A 61 -22.06 -15.25 -8.35
N GLY A 62 -20.75 -15.55 -8.33
CA GLY A 62 -20.22 -16.88 -8.57
C GLY A 62 -20.79 -17.92 -7.58
N PHE A 63 -20.80 -17.60 -6.29
CA PHE A 63 -21.41 -18.47 -5.27
C PHE A 63 -22.92 -18.68 -5.50
N CYS A 64 -23.67 -17.62 -5.84
CA CYS A 64 -25.09 -17.76 -6.17
C CYS A 64 -25.31 -18.71 -7.33
N LYS A 65 -24.52 -18.59 -8.40
CA LYS A 65 -24.60 -19.44 -9.60
C LYS A 65 -24.19 -20.89 -9.32
N THR A 66 -23.14 -21.08 -8.50
CA THR A 66 -22.65 -22.42 -8.14
C THR A 66 -23.61 -23.12 -7.19
N PHE A 67 -24.27 -22.38 -6.30
CA PHE A 67 -25.28 -22.93 -5.38
C PHE A 67 -26.45 -23.55 -6.13
N ASP A 68 -27.05 -22.80 -7.06
CA ASP A 68 -28.06 -23.29 -7.98
C ASP A 68 -28.02 -22.49 -9.29
N PRO A 69 -27.61 -23.10 -10.41
CA PRO A 69 -27.51 -22.42 -11.71
C PRO A 69 -28.85 -21.83 -12.23
N ARG A 70 -29.99 -22.24 -11.64
CA ARG A 70 -31.33 -21.76 -12.00
C ARG A 70 -31.67 -20.42 -11.30
N VAL A 71 -30.89 -20.01 -10.27
CA VAL A 71 -31.02 -18.69 -9.63
C VAL A 71 -30.63 -17.59 -10.62
N ARG A 72 -31.59 -16.73 -10.92
CA ARG A 72 -31.40 -15.73 -11.99
C ARG A 72 -30.54 -14.55 -11.52
N PRO A 73 -29.72 -13.96 -12.41
CA PRO A 73 -28.90 -12.80 -12.08
C PRO A 73 -29.67 -11.62 -11.46
N ARG A 74 -30.92 -11.42 -11.80
CA ARG A 74 -31.79 -10.38 -11.21
C ARG A 74 -32.02 -10.57 -9.72
N ASP A 75 -31.96 -11.80 -9.24
CA ASP A 75 -32.25 -12.16 -7.86
C ASP A 75 -31.00 -12.00 -6.95
N TRP A 76 -29.78 -11.94 -7.54
CA TRP A 76 -28.50 -11.85 -6.80
C TRP A 76 -28.40 -10.62 -5.90
N LYS A 77 -28.94 -9.46 -6.35
CA LYS A 77 -28.96 -8.25 -5.51
C LYS A 77 -29.80 -8.43 -4.27
N GLN A 78 -30.95 -9.12 -4.37
CA GLN A 78 -31.84 -9.38 -3.24
C GLN A 78 -31.21 -10.40 -2.30
N ILE A 79 -30.59 -11.46 -2.82
CA ILE A 79 -29.82 -12.44 -2.05
C ILE A 79 -28.71 -11.74 -1.27
N ASN A 80 -27.94 -10.85 -1.91
CA ASN A 80 -26.89 -10.07 -1.26
C ASN A 80 -27.47 -9.22 -0.13
N SER A 81 -28.58 -8.52 -0.35
CA SER A 81 -29.25 -7.74 0.67
C SER A 81 -29.66 -8.59 1.88
N MET A 82 -30.18 -9.80 1.65
CA MET A 82 -30.54 -10.72 2.74
C MET A 82 -29.31 -11.26 3.48
N VAL A 83 -28.26 -11.67 2.76
CA VAL A 83 -27.00 -12.10 3.37
C VAL A 83 -26.44 -10.99 4.26
N ARG A 84 -26.47 -9.73 3.83
CA ARG A 84 -26.04 -8.58 4.64
C ARG A 84 -26.74 -8.49 5.97
N THR A 85 -28.08 -8.75 6.03
CA THR A 85 -28.85 -8.71 7.30
C THR A 85 -28.47 -9.83 8.27
N MET A 86 -27.87 -10.91 7.79
CA MET A 86 -27.45 -12.07 8.59
C MET A 86 -25.97 -12.01 8.96
N THR A 87 -25.23 -11.04 8.43
CA THR A 87 -23.77 -10.98 8.52
C THR A 87 -23.31 -10.14 9.71
N GLY A 88 -22.36 -10.67 10.48
CA GLY A 88 -21.74 -9.98 11.60
C GLY A 88 -20.55 -9.11 11.20
N ILE A 89 -20.09 -8.32 12.18
CA ILE A 89 -18.95 -7.41 12.05
C ILE A 89 -17.71 -8.08 12.65
N LYS A 90 -16.55 -7.93 11.96
CA LYS A 90 -15.23 -8.28 12.49
C LYS A 90 -14.31 -7.06 12.43
N ARG A 91 -13.37 -6.99 13.35
CA ARG A 91 -12.30 -6.00 13.31
C ARG A 91 -11.17 -6.46 12.41
N PRO A 92 -10.57 -5.56 11.60
CA PRO A 92 -9.41 -5.92 10.79
C PRO A 92 -8.25 -6.34 11.68
N LEU A 93 -7.40 -7.22 11.16
CA LEU A 93 -6.14 -7.53 11.81
C LEU A 93 -5.28 -6.27 11.88
N GLU A 94 -4.78 -5.94 13.07
CA GLU A 94 -3.84 -4.86 13.30
C GLU A 94 -2.59 -5.45 13.94
N SER A 95 -1.53 -5.64 13.17
CA SER A 95 -0.29 -6.23 13.66
C SER A 95 0.91 -5.77 12.85
N ALA A 96 1.94 -5.29 13.54
CA ALA A 96 3.25 -5.05 12.94
C ALA A 96 3.98 -6.36 12.61
N ASN A 97 3.64 -7.44 13.32
CA ASN A 97 4.40 -8.69 13.32
C ASN A 97 3.82 -9.79 12.43
N LEU A 98 2.60 -9.63 11.91
CA LEU A 98 1.95 -10.64 11.06
C LEU A 98 1.84 -10.13 9.62
N ILE A 99 2.60 -10.72 8.71
CA ILE A 99 2.62 -10.37 7.29
C ILE A 99 1.96 -11.49 6.48
N PRO A 100 0.86 -11.19 5.73
CA PRO A 100 0.26 -12.15 4.81
C PRO A 100 1.13 -12.29 3.56
N VAL A 101 1.70 -13.47 3.37
CA VAL A 101 2.52 -13.84 2.22
C VAL A 101 1.79 -14.87 1.34
N LYS A 102 2.32 -15.21 0.17
CA LYS A 102 1.66 -16.13 -0.77
C LYS A 102 1.25 -17.45 -0.14
N ASN A 103 2.09 -18.02 0.70
CA ASN A 103 1.95 -19.39 1.26
C ASN A 103 1.52 -19.42 2.74
N GLY A 104 1.07 -18.30 3.32
CA GLY A 104 0.57 -18.24 4.70
C GLY A 104 0.67 -16.87 5.34
N ILE A 105 0.64 -16.85 6.66
CA ILE A 105 0.81 -15.66 7.48
C ILE A 105 2.15 -15.80 8.20
N LEU A 106 3.12 -14.97 7.82
CA LEU A 106 4.45 -14.96 8.42
C LEU A 106 4.41 -14.19 9.73
N ASP A 107 4.89 -14.80 10.78
CA ASP A 107 5.09 -14.20 12.09
C ASP A 107 6.54 -13.70 12.21
N LEU A 108 6.73 -12.38 12.32
CA LEU A 108 8.06 -11.77 12.37
C LEU A 108 8.82 -12.04 13.68
N GLU A 109 8.13 -12.35 14.78
CA GLU A 109 8.78 -12.67 16.06
C GLU A 109 9.35 -14.08 16.04
N THR A 110 8.52 -15.04 15.62
CA THR A 110 8.89 -16.46 15.61
C THR A 110 9.56 -16.91 14.32
N LYS A 111 9.51 -16.07 13.26
CA LYS A 111 9.95 -16.40 11.89
C LYS A 111 9.24 -17.64 11.30
N GLN A 112 8.08 -17.97 11.85
CA GLN A 112 7.29 -19.13 11.42
C GLN A 112 6.13 -18.72 10.52
N LEU A 113 5.82 -19.61 9.60
CA LEU A 113 4.69 -19.49 8.70
C LEU A 113 3.46 -20.17 9.33
N LYS A 114 2.40 -19.39 9.57
CA LYS A 114 1.11 -19.89 10.05
C LYS A 114 0.18 -20.14 8.86
N PRO A 115 -0.67 -21.17 8.90
CA PRO A 115 -1.66 -21.39 7.85
C PRO A 115 -2.70 -20.25 7.84
N PHE A 116 -3.25 -19.97 6.66
CA PHE A 116 -4.40 -19.07 6.54
C PHE A 116 -5.57 -19.58 7.36
N ASN A 117 -6.30 -18.69 8.01
CA ASN A 117 -7.45 -19.00 8.82
C ASN A 117 -8.41 -17.80 8.87
N PRO A 118 -9.75 -18.01 8.77
CA PRO A 118 -10.74 -16.93 8.84
C PRO A 118 -10.73 -16.08 10.12
N LYS A 119 -10.06 -16.54 11.18
CA LYS A 119 -9.86 -15.76 12.41
C LYS A 119 -8.94 -14.56 12.19
N TYR A 120 -8.03 -14.65 11.21
CA TYR A 120 -7.19 -13.52 10.81
C TYR A 120 -7.94 -12.69 9.76
N VAL A 121 -8.41 -11.53 10.16
CA VAL A 121 -9.22 -10.68 9.27
C VAL A 121 -8.28 -9.81 8.44
N ILE A 122 -7.80 -10.39 7.35
CA ILE A 122 -6.87 -9.78 6.38
C ILE A 122 -7.54 -9.69 5.01
N THR A 123 -7.30 -8.60 4.30
CA THR A 123 -7.93 -8.30 3.00
C THR A 123 -6.95 -8.27 1.84
N SER A 124 -5.65 -8.44 2.12
CA SER A 124 -4.60 -8.42 1.10
C SER A 124 -3.40 -9.25 1.55
N LYS A 125 -2.62 -9.73 0.59
CA LYS A 125 -1.37 -10.47 0.82
C LYS A 125 -0.39 -10.19 -0.31
N ILE A 126 0.90 -10.40 -0.06
CA ILE A 126 1.91 -10.29 -1.13
C ILE A 126 1.94 -11.57 -1.99
N ALA A 127 2.39 -11.42 -3.24
CA ALA A 127 2.49 -12.52 -4.21
C ALA A 127 3.70 -13.43 -3.99
N THR A 128 4.68 -13.00 -3.20
CA THR A 128 5.91 -13.76 -2.93
C THR A 128 5.71 -14.72 -1.76
N ALA A 129 6.20 -15.96 -1.91
CA ALA A 129 6.19 -16.96 -0.86
C ALA A 129 7.38 -16.77 0.09
N TYR A 130 7.14 -16.96 1.39
CA TYR A 130 8.25 -17.01 2.35
C TYR A 130 8.87 -18.41 2.35
N LYS A 131 10.17 -18.46 2.07
CA LYS A 131 11.00 -19.67 2.12
C LYS A 131 12.37 -19.33 2.65
N VAL A 132 13.00 -20.25 3.35
CA VAL A 132 14.41 -20.14 3.72
C VAL A 132 15.23 -20.46 2.49
N PRO A 133 16.07 -19.53 1.99
CA PRO A 133 16.85 -19.77 0.80
C PRO A 133 17.97 -20.77 1.08
N ASN A 134 18.27 -21.62 0.10
CA ASN A 134 19.38 -22.58 0.15
C ASN A 134 20.66 -22.08 -0.54
N TYR A 135 20.59 -20.95 -1.24
CA TYR A 135 21.71 -20.26 -1.87
C TYR A 135 21.42 -18.76 -1.97
N ILE A 136 22.46 -17.96 -2.23
CA ILE A 136 22.36 -16.52 -2.49
C ILE A 136 22.25 -16.33 -4.01
N PRO A 137 21.10 -15.84 -4.52
CA PRO A 137 20.96 -15.56 -5.95
C PRO A 137 21.94 -14.47 -6.39
N LYS A 138 22.48 -14.64 -7.60
CA LYS A 138 23.41 -13.69 -8.21
C LYS A 138 22.92 -13.31 -9.60
N ASP A 139 23.25 -12.09 -9.97
CA ASP A 139 23.03 -11.60 -11.33
C ASP A 139 24.02 -12.20 -12.35
N ARG A 140 23.92 -11.79 -13.61
CA ARG A 140 24.78 -12.26 -14.72
C ARG A 140 26.26 -11.90 -14.53
N GLU A 141 26.56 -10.89 -13.72
CA GLU A 141 27.93 -10.42 -13.42
C GLU A 141 28.43 -10.98 -12.07
N GLY A 142 27.63 -11.78 -11.38
CA GLY A 142 27.99 -12.39 -10.11
C GLY A 142 27.67 -11.53 -8.89
N ASN A 143 27.00 -10.38 -9.06
CA ASN A 143 26.59 -9.51 -7.95
C ASN A 143 25.35 -10.07 -7.23
N THR A 144 25.29 -9.83 -5.94
CA THR A 144 24.15 -10.16 -5.08
C THR A 144 23.11 -9.01 -5.07
N PHE A 145 21.97 -9.27 -4.46
CA PHE A 145 20.98 -8.21 -4.21
C PHE A 145 21.55 -7.10 -3.32
N GLU A 146 22.32 -7.46 -2.30
CA GLU A 146 22.99 -6.51 -1.41
C GLU A 146 24.00 -5.61 -2.13
N ASP A 147 24.74 -6.16 -3.10
CA ASP A 147 25.67 -5.37 -3.92
C ASP A 147 24.91 -4.32 -4.74
N TRP A 148 23.79 -4.73 -5.36
CA TRP A 148 22.92 -3.80 -6.08
C TRP A 148 22.32 -2.74 -5.14
N LEU A 149 21.81 -3.13 -3.97
CA LEU A 149 21.21 -2.19 -3.00
C LEU A 149 22.25 -1.17 -2.51
N ASN A 150 23.48 -1.64 -2.25
CA ASN A 150 24.59 -0.79 -1.86
C ASN A 150 25.00 0.19 -2.98
N SER A 151 24.90 -0.23 -4.25
CA SER A 151 25.22 0.63 -5.39
C SER A 151 24.25 1.81 -5.52
N ILE A 152 22.95 1.59 -5.35
CA ILE A 152 21.93 2.67 -5.39
C ILE A 152 21.96 3.56 -4.15
N ALA A 153 22.50 3.06 -3.03
CA ALA A 153 22.76 3.82 -1.81
C ALA A 153 24.08 4.59 -1.81
N CYS A 154 24.88 4.49 -2.89
CA CYS A 154 26.24 5.08 -2.98
C CYS A 154 27.15 4.66 -1.82
N GLY A 155 26.98 3.44 -1.28
CA GLY A 155 27.76 2.91 -0.16
C GLY A 155 27.33 3.43 1.24
N ASP A 156 26.31 4.24 1.34
CA ASP A 156 25.78 4.71 2.62
C ASP A 156 25.03 3.59 3.35
N LYS A 157 25.60 3.12 4.45
CA LYS A 157 25.05 1.99 5.23
C LYS A 157 23.72 2.32 5.92
N GLU A 158 23.53 3.56 6.35
CA GLU A 158 22.27 3.98 6.97
C GLU A 158 21.16 4.02 5.91
N LEU A 159 21.48 4.49 4.70
CA LEU A 159 20.54 4.49 3.58
C LEU A 159 20.19 3.06 3.13
N VAL A 160 21.16 2.13 3.11
CA VAL A 160 20.92 0.69 2.87
C VAL A 160 19.96 0.13 3.94
N THR A 161 20.17 0.47 5.21
CA THR A 161 19.26 0.07 6.30
C THR A 161 17.87 0.63 6.09
N LEU A 162 17.74 1.90 5.70
CA LEU A 162 16.45 2.53 5.38
C LEU A 162 15.75 1.82 4.21
N PHE A 163 16.47 1.43 3.16
CA PHE A 163 15.88 0.67 2.05
C PHE A 163 15.31 -0.68 2.52
N TRP A 164 16.00 -1.41 3.40
CA TRP A 164 15.46 -2.63 3.99
C TRP A 164 14.19 -2.37 4.82
N GLN A 165 14.18 -1.29 5.60
CA GLN A 165 12.99 -0.89 6.37
C GLN A 165 11.82 -0.52 5.45
N ILE A 166 12.07 0.16 4.32
CA ILE A 166 11.06 0.49 3.31
C ILE A 166 10.49 -0.79 2.69
N ILE A 167 11.35 -1.75 2.34
CA ILE A 167 10.91 -3.06 1.81
C ILE A 167 10.00 -3.76 2.82
N LEU A 168 10.40 -3.81 4.10
CA LEU A 168 9.61 -4.47 5.14
C LEU A 168 8.28 -3.77 5.42
N GLU A 169 8.24 -2.43 5.40
CA GLU A 169 6.99 -1.67 5.58
C GLU A 169 6.05 -1.85 4.38
N ALA A 170 6.60 -1.85 3.15
CA ALA A 170 5.81 -1.97 1.92
C ALA A 170 5.06 -3.31 1.79
N ILE A 171 5.55 -4.37 2.42
CA ILE A 171 4.93 -5.71 2.37
C ILE A 171 3.93 -5.97 3.50
N ASN A 172 3.74 -5.05 4.46
CA ASN A 172 2.81 -5.25 5.58
C ASN A 172 1.56 -4.36 5.47
N PRO A 173 0.41 -4.89 5.01
CA PRO A 173 -0.83 -4.12 4.90
C PRO A 173 -1.63 -4.00 6.21
N ASN A 174 -1.11 -4.49 7.31
CA ASN A 174 -1.84 -4.56 8.59
C ASN A 174 -1.36 -3.53 9.62
N TYR A 175 -0.34 -2.76 9.28
CA TYR A 175 0.28 -1.81 10.19
C TYR A 175 0.81 -0.58 9.43
N THR A 176 0.92 0.55 10.10
CA THR A 176 1.59 1.75 9.57
C THR A 176 2.45 2.42 10.64
N ARG A 177 3.63 2.89 10.25
CA ARG A 177 4.52 3.72 11.08
C ARG A 177 4.31 5.21 10.85
N ASN A 178 3.15 5.58 10.32
CA ASN A 178 2.74 6.97 10.08
C ASN A 178 3.70 7.75 9.16
N LYS A 179 4.31 7.05 8.21
CA LYS A 179 5.18 7.64 7.19
C LYS A 179 4.70 7.30 5.79
N PHE A 180 4.97 8.18 4.85
CA PHE A 180 5.00 7.88 3.42
C PHE A 180 6.35 8.30 2.84
N ALA A 181 6.82 7.59 1.82
CA ALA A 181 8.12 7.82 1.22
C ALA A 181 7.99 8.56 -0.12
N VAL A 182 8.90 9.52 -0.35
CA VAL A 182 9.13 10.13 -1.65
C VAL A 182 10.56 9.76 -2.09
N LEU A 183 10.69 8.89 -3.07
CA LEU A 183 11.95 8.52 -3.69
C LEU A 183 12.35 9.68 -4.60
N TYR A 184 13.39 10.42 -4.20
CA TYR A 184 13.78 11.68 -4.81
C TYR A 184 15.15 11.55 -5.50
N GLY A 185 15.30 12.19 -6.65
CA GLY A 185 16.55 12.30 -7.37
C GLY A 185 16.31 12.48 -8.86
N GLU A 186 17.35 12.84 -9.59
CA GLU A 186 17.35 13.00 -11.04
C GLU A 186 17.19 11.65 -11.76
N GLY A 187 17.19 11.63 -13.07
CA GLY A 187 17.03 10.41 -13.86
C GLY A 187 18.19 9.41 -13.70
N ASN A 188 17.96 8.15 -14.09
CA ASN A 188 18.95 7.07 -14.18
C ASN A 188 19.77 6.79 -12.89
N ASN A 189 19.07 6.70 -11.77
CA ASN A 189 19.65 6.52 -10.43
C ASN A 189 19.08 5.31 -9.66
N GLY A 190 18.28 4.47 -10.31
CA GLY A 190 17.74 3.25 -9.71
C GLY A 190 16.37 3.37 -9.06
N LYS A 191 15.74 4.56 -8.93
CA LYS A 191 14.37 4.73 -8.37
C LYS A 191 13.36 3.78 -8.99
N GLY A 192 13.19 3.85 -10.31
CA GLY A 192 12.22 3.02 -11.03
C GLY A 192 12.53 1.52 -10.95
N THR A 193 13.80 1.15 -10.77
CA THR A 193 14.22 -0.24 -10.55
C THR A 193 13.85 -0.70 -9.15
N PHE A 194 14.03 0.15 -8.12
CA PHE A 194 13.62 -0.14 -6.75
C PHE A 194 12.08 -0.26 -6.63
N GLN A 195 11.34 0.62 -7.28
CA GLN A 195 9.87 0.50 -7.33
C GLN A 195 9.43 -0.80 -8.02
N ARG A 196 10.08 -1.18 -9.15
CA ARG A 196 9.76 -2.43 -9.84
C ARG A 196 10.04 -3.65 -8.97
N LEU A 197 11.13 -3.66 -8.20
CA LEU A 197 11.39 -4.69 -7.20
C LEU A 197 10.21 -4.82 -6.22
N LEU A 198 9.75 -3.71 -5.64
CA LEU A 198 8.61 -3.72 -4.70
C LEU A 198 7.33 -4.24 -5.36
N ILE A 199 7.04 -3.81 -6.59
CA ILE A 199 5.90 -4.29 -7.36
C ILE A 199 6.00 -5.80 -7.61
N ASN A 200 7.17 -6.29 -8.00
CA ASN A 200 7.38 -7.72 -8.23
C ASN A 200 7.23 -8.54 -6.93
N LEU A 201 7.77 -8.03 -5.82
CA LEU A 201 7.71 -8.67 -4.51
C LEU A 201 6.26 -8.75 -3.99
N ILE A 202 5.51 -7.66 -4.10
CA ILE A 202 4.13 -7.54 -3.62
C ILE A 202 3.15 -8.22 -4.59
N GLY A 203 3.42 -8.16 -5.88
CA GLY A 203 2.55 -8.56 -6.97
C GLY A 203 1.75 -7.38 -7.53
N GLU A 204 1.75 -7.23 -8.83
CA GLU A 204 1.19 -6.07 -9.55
C GLU A 204 -0.30 -5.84 -9.22
N SER A 205 -1.10 -6.90 -9.09
CA SER A 205 -2.52 -6.82 -8.69
C SER A 205 -2.74 -6.33 -7.26
N ASN A 206 -1.73 -6.40 -6.39
CA ASN A 206 -1.80 -6.02 -4.98
C ASN A 206 -1.28 -4.61 -4.71
N VAL A 207 -0.85 -3.89 -5.73
CA VAL A 207 -0.35 -2.51 -5.65
C VAL A 207 -1.35 -1.58 -6.29
N SER A 208 -1.51 -0.38 -5.74
CA SER A 208 -2.18 0.75 -6.41
C SER A 208 -1.14 1.77 -6.88
N ALA A 209 -1.55 2.70 -7.75
CA ALA A 209 -0.64 3.64 -8.39
C ALA A 209 -1.11 5.10 -8.28
N LEU A 210 -1.77 5.45 -7.16
CA LEU A 210 -2.21 6.83 -6.93
C LEU A 210 -1.01 7.75 -6.73
N LYS A 211 -1.04 8.89 -7.42
CA LYS A 211 -0.13 10.02 -7.21
C LYS A 211 -0.59 10.88 -6.03
N PRO A 212 0.28 11.67 -5.37
CA PRO A 212 -0.10 12.44 -4.18
C PRO A 212 -1.34 13.33 -4.36
N ALA A 213 -1.45 14.04 -5.48
CA ALA A 213 -2.59 14.92 -5.76
C ALA A 213 -3.92 14.18 -5.93
N GLN A 214 -3.89 12.94 -6.35
CA GLN A 214 -5.09 12.12 -6.60
C GLN A 214 -5.80 11.67 -5.32
N TYR A 215 -5.17 11.81 -4.15
CA TYR A 215 -5.78 11.49 -2.86
C TYR A 215 -6.90 12.46 -2.47
N SER A 216 -6.89 13.69 -2.99
CA SER A 216 -7.98 14.65 -2.77
C SER A 216 -9.31 14.24 -3.41
N GLU A 217 -9.28 13.34 -4.37
CA GLU A 217 -10.42 12.86 -5.12
C GLU A 217 -10.99 11.58 -4.52
N LYS A 218 -12.08 11.68 -3.75
CA LYS A 218 -12.68 10.58 -2.97
C LYS A 218 -12.98 9.32 -3.78
N HIS A 219 -13.24 9.43 -5.08
CA HIS A 219 -13.49 8.28 -5.94
C HIS A 219 -12.23 7.49 -6.29
N ASN A 220 -11.05 8.14 -6.31
CA ASN A 220 -9.78 7.46 -6.56
C ASN A 220 -9.40 6.53 -5.41
N LEU A 221 -9.81 6.85 -4.17
CA LEU A 221 -9.47 6.08 -2.98
C LEU A 221 -10.01 4.64 -3.03
N GLU A 222 -11.00 4.37 -3.87
CA GLU A 222 -11.49 3.01 -4.11
C GLU A 222 -10.39 2.07 -4.63
N THR A 223 -9.44 2.61 -5.40
CA THR A 223 -8.33 1.82 -5.94
C THR A 223 -7.37 1.27 -4.87
N LEU A 224 -7.46 1.80 -3.64
CA LEU A 224 -6.68 1.32 -2.50
C LEU A 224 -7.30 0.10 -1.80
N VAL A 225 -8.58 -0.19 -2.08
CA VAL A 225 -9.29 -1.31 -1.42
C VAL A 225 -8.63 -2.64 -1.76
N GLY A 226 -8.24 -3.41 -0.74
CA GLY A 226 -7.60 -4.70 -0.92
C GLY A 226 -6.15 -4.65 -1.43
N LYS A 227 -5.52 -3.47 -1.43
CA LYS A 227 -4.12 -3.32 -1.81
C LYS A 227 -3.19 -3.45 -0.59
N VAL A 228 -1.97 -3.89 -0.86
CA VAL A 228 -0.89 -4.02 0.13
C VAL A 228 -0.13 -2.72 0.27
N CYS A 229 0.16 -2.07 -0.86
CA CYS A 229 0.97 -0.87 -0.94
C CYS A 229 0.45 0.04 -2.06
N ASN A 230 0.70 1.34 -1.94
CA ASN A 230 0.54 2.27 -3.06
C ASN A 230 1.93 2.71 -3.55
N ILE A 231 2.17 2.57 -4.85
CA ILE A 231 3.41 3.00 -5.50
C ILE A 231 3.04 3.91 -6.67
N GLY A 232 3.03 5.21 -6.42
CA GLY A 232 2.77 6.23 -7.43
C GLY A 232 4.06 6.71 -8.07
N ASP A 233 4.21 6.44 -9.37
CA ASP A 233 5.38 6.83 -10.14
C ASP A 233 5.22 8.22 -10.75
N GLU A 234 6.35 8.90 -11.00
CA GLU A 234 6.42 10.22 -11.63
C GLU A 234 5.42 11.22 -11.02
N ALA A 235 5.54 11.45 -9.71
CA ALA A 235 4.78 12.51 -9.07
C ALA A 235 5.13 13.84 -9.75
N PRO A 236 4.17 14.51 -10.43
CA PRO A 236 4.45 15.75 -11.11
C PRO A 236 4.81 16.83 -10.09
N ASN A 237 5.49 17.90 -10.55
CA ASN A 237 5.74 19.08 -9.72
C ASN A 237 4.43 19.86 -9.52
N GLU A 238 3.50 19.25 -8.80
CA GLU A 238 2.18 19.82 -8.50
C GLU A 238 2.10 20.30 -7.07
N TYR A 239 1.39 21.41 -6.89
CA TYR A 239 1.09 21.91 -5.57
C TYR A 239 -0.06 21.11 -4.93
N LEU A 240 0.23 20.44 -3.83
CA LEU A 240 -0.76 19.71 -3.06
C LEU A 240 -1.61 20.66 -2.22
N LYS A 241 -2.70 21.12 -2.79
CA LYS A 241 -3.60 22.08 -2.14
C LYS A 241 -4.21 21.51 -0.86
N ASN A 242 -4.61 20.25 -0.87
CA ASN A 242 -5.20 19.57 0.27
C ASN A 242 -4.69 18.12 0.42
N PRO A 243 -3.64 17.87 1.22
CA PRO A 243 -3.11 16.53 1.47
C PRO A 243 -3.81 15.78 2.61
N SER A 244 -4.98 16.23 3.09
CA SER A 244 -5.63 15.69 4.31
C SER A 244 -5.91 14.20 4.21
N ASP A 245 -6.43 13.70 3.08
CA ASP A 245 -6.74 12.29 2.93
C ASP A 245 -5.46 11.43 2.83
N LEU A 246 -4.41 11.91 2.16
CA LEU A 246 -3.10 11.25 2.19
C LEU A 246 -2.55 11.16 3.62
N MET A 247 -2.67 12.24 4.40
CA MET A 247 -2.22 12.25 5.79
C MET A 247 -3.02 11.28 6.67
N SER A 248 -4.34 11.24 6.49
CA SER A 248 -5.24 10.33 7.21
C SER A 248 -4.93 8.87 6.87
N ILE A 249 -4.80 8.55 5.58
CA ILE A 249 -4.46 7.19 5.12
C ILE A 249 -3.08 6.78 5.63
N THR A 250 -2.09 7.68 5.60
CA THR A 250 -0.75 7.43 6.15
C THR A 250 -0.79 7.09 7.64
N SER A 251 -1.73 7.65 8.40
CA SER A 251 -1.91 7.39 9.83
C SER A 251 -2.81 6.19 10.13
N GLY A 252 -3.43 5.58 9.11
CA GLY A 252 -4.40 4.51 9.30
C GLY A 252 -5.72 5.01 9.91
N ASP A 253 -6.06 6.28 9.67
CA ASP A 253 -7.35 6.85 10.05
C ASP A 253 -8.44 6.44 9.05
N THR A 254 -9.70 6.48 9.49
CA THR A 254 -10.84 6.20 8.64
C THR A 254 -11.10 7.36 7.68
N VAL A 255 -11.30 7.06 6.42
CA VAL A 255 -11.64 8.03 5.37
C VAL A 255 -12.92 7.63 4.64
N LEU A 256 -13.63 8.62 4.11
CA LEU A 256 -14.80 8.38 3.26
C LEU A 256 -14.33 8.10 1.82
N VAL A 257 -14.72 6.96 1.28
CA VAL A 257 -14.54 6.58 -0.13
C VAL A 257 -15.88 6.77 -0.85
N ASN A 258 -15.87 7.48 -1.96
CA ASN A 258 -17.08 7.76 -2.74
C ASN A 258 -16.94 7.26 -4.19
N PRO A 259 -17.14 5.96 -4.44
CA PRO A 259 -17.01 5.38 -5.77
C PRO A 259 -18.04 5.93 -6.74
N LYS A 260 -17.68 6.05 -8.01
CA LYS A 260 -18.65 6.48 -9.04
C LYS A 260 -19.76 5.45 -9.22
N GLY A 261 -21.02 5.89 -9.10
CA GLY A 261 -22.20 5.05 -9.34
C GLY A 261 -22.49 4.01 -8.23
N ARG A 262 -21.84 4.12 -7.07
CA ARG A 262 -22.09 3.26 -5.90
C ARG A 262 -22.22 4.09 -4.62
N THR A 263 -22.80 3.50 -3.59
CA THR A 263 -22.92 4.16 -2.29
C THR A 263 -21.55 4.39 -1.68
N ALA A 264 -21.33 5.59 -1.11
CA ALA A 264 -20.13 5.92 -0.37
C ALA A 264 -19.99 5.01 0.86
N PHE A 265 -18.75 4.68 1.22
CA PHE A 265 -18.45 3.86 2.39
C PHE A 265 -17.22 4.37 3.13
N GLU A 266 -17.13 4.05 4.41
CA GLU A 266 -15.95 4.33 5.23
C GLU A 266 -14.93 3.19 5.08
N ALA A 267 -13.65 3.56 4.94
CA ALA A 267 -12.55 2.62 4.88
C ALA A 267 -11.37 3.08 5.74
N THR A 268 -10.65 2.11 6.29
CA THR A 268 -9.37 2.33 6.96
C THR A 268 -8.29 1.61 6.16
N PHE A 269 -7.31 2.37 5.69
CA PHE A 269 -6.17 1.84 4.97
C PHE A 269 -4.94 1.86 5.87
N LYS A 270 -4.11 0.82 5.80
CA LYS A 270 -2.84 0.73 6.52
C LYS A 270 -1.68 0.43 5.58
N LEU A 271 -1.90 0.65 4.29
CA LEU A 271 -0.88 0.46 3.27
C LEU A 271 0.18 1.57 3.33
N PHE A 272 1.41 1.19 3.00
CA PHE A 272 2.49 2.14 2.86
C PHE A 272 2.39 2.87 1.52
N ASN A 273 2.56 4.20 1.55
CA ASN A 273 2.52 5.03 0.36
C ASN A 273 3.95 5.38 -0.06
N ILE A 274 4.31 5.03 -1.29
CA ILE A 274 5.60 5.33 -1.91
C ILE A 274 5.33 6.14 -3.18
N PHE A 275 5.99 7.25 -3.31
CA PHE A 275 5.97 8.10 -4.49
C PHE A 275 7.38 8.24 -5.04
N SER A 276 7.54 8.52 -6.32
CA SER A 276 8.82 8.89 -6.89
C SER A 276 8.71 10.16 -7.72
N GLY A 277 9.80 10.88 -7.85
CA GLY A 277 9.84 12.08 -8.65
C GLY A 277 11.22 12.73 -8.68
N ASN A 278 11.41 13.61 -9.65
CA ASN A 278 12.59 14.48 -9.73
C ASN A 278 12.36 15.78 -8.92
N TYR A 279 11.15 15.93 -8.38
CA TYR A 279 10.73 17.04 -7.53
C TYR A 279 9.99 16.50 -6.32
N ILE A 280 10.10 17.19 -5.20
CA ILE A 280 9.29 16.94 -4.02
C ILE A 280 8.05 17.80 -4.12
N PRO A 281 6.82 17.24 -4.13
CA PRO A 281 5.61 18.04 -4.29
C PRO A 281 5.48 19.09 -3.19
N ASN A 282 5.33 20.35 -3.57
CA ASN A 282 5.05 21.44 -2.63
C ASN A 282 3.66 21.26 -2.01
N SER A 283 3.54 21.50 -0.71
CA SER A 283 2.28 21.33 0.01
C SER A 283 1.78 22.64 0.63
N GLY A 284 0.48 22.88 0.51
CA GLY A 284 -0.20 23.93 1.26
C GLY A 284 -0.24 23.66 2.77
N ASN A 285 -0.01 22.45 3.19
CA ASN A 285 0.06 22.08 4.59
C ASN A 285 1.51 22.14 5.09
N LYS A 286 1.84 23.23 5.80
CA LYS A 286 3.17 23.50 6.38
C LYS A 286 3.25 23.13 7.87
N THR A 287 2.36 22.25 8.33
CA THR A 287 2.31 21.87 9.75
C THR A 287 3.34 20.80 10.09
N LYS A 288 3.71 20.75 11.38
CA LYS A 288 4.52 19.63 11.92
C LYS A 288 3.89 18.26 11.61
N GLY A 289 2.55 18.21 11.46
CA GLY A 289 1.81 17.01 11.10
C GLY A 289 2.14 16.47 9.70
N TRP A 290 2.35 17.35 8.73
CA TRP A 290 2.81 17.00 7.38
C TRP A 290 4.25 16.50 7.40
N TYR A 291 5.17 17.30 7.90
CA TYR A 291 6.60 17.00 7.88
C TYR A 291 6.97 15.72 8.65
N ARG A 292 6.28 15.44 9.77
CA ARG A 292 6.54 14.19 10.50
C ARG A 292 6.13 12.94 9.73
N ARG A 293 5.25 13.02 8.72
CA ARG A 293 4.81 11.90 7.89
C ARG A 293 5.63 11.75 6.62
N LEU A 294 6.19 12.82 6.13
CA LEU A 294 7.02 12.82 4.94
C LEU A 294 8.40 12.23 5.23
N MET A 295 8.84 11.33 4.37
CA MET A 295 10.18 10.75 4.34
C MET A 295 10.73 10.90 2.92
N ILE A 296 11.68 11.80 2.74
CA ILE A 296 12.32 12.05 1.46
C ILE A 296 13.55 11.15 1.39
N VAL A 297 13.54 10.20 0.47
CA VAL A 297 14.58 9.18 0.32
C VAL A 297 15.42 9.49 -0.91
N PRO A 298 16.66 9.98 -0.76
CA PRO A 298 17.48 10.36 -1.89
C PRO A 298 18.00 9.14 -2.67
N PHE A 299 17.99 9.27 -3.98
CA PHE A 299 18.65 8.37 -4.93
C PHE A 299 19.73 9.16 -5.65
N ASN A 300 20.92 9.21 -5.05
CA ASN A 300 22.07 10.02 -5.51
C ASN A 300 23.02 9.26 -6.44
N ALA A 301 22.75 7.98 -6.71
CA ALA A 301 23.54 7.23 -7.68
C ALA A 301 23.36 7.84 -9.08
N ASP A 302 24.46 7.90 -9.83
CA ASP A 302 24.47 8.34 -11.21
C ASP A 302 24.99 7.20 -12.09
N PHE A 303 24.08 6.65 -12.88
CA PHE A 303 24.41 5.60 -13.86
C PHE A 303 24.48 6.14 -15.30
N ASN A 304 24.44 7.46 -15.49
CA ASN A 304 24.61 8.07 -16.80
C ASN A 304 26.01 7.78 -17.37
N GLY A 305 26.06 7.50 -18.67
CA GLY A 305 27.32 7.14 -19.34
C GLY A 305 27.81 5.71 -19.07
N GLN A 306 27.15 4.94 -18.21
CA GLN A 306 27.40 3.52 -18.04
C GLN A 306 26.60 2.70 -19.06
N ALA A 307 27.08 1.49 -19.37
CA ALA A 307 26.28 0.56 -20.17
C ALA A 307 24.98 0.22 -19.46
N GLU A 308 23.84 0.40 -20.14
CA GLU A 308 22.54 0.05 -19.60
C GLU A 308 22.46 -1.44 -19.26
N LYS A 309 21.94 -1.75 -18.08
CA LYS A 309 21.77 -3.11 -17.57
C LYS A 309 20.27 -3.42 -17.35
N PRO A 310 19.45 -3.43 -18.43
CA PRO A 310 18.00 -3.62 -18.32
C PRO A 310 17.64 -4.97 -17.71
N TRP A 311 18.52 -5.96 -17.78
CA TRP A 311 18.37 -7.27 -17.18
C TRP A 311 18.32 -7.24 -15.65
N ILE A 312 18.90 -6.22 -14.98
CA ILE A 312 18.77 -6.05 -13.53
C ILE A 312 17.29 -5.90 -13.17
N LYS A 313 16.59 -4.97 -13.85
CA LYS A 313 15.16 -4.68 -13.60
C LYS A 313 14.23 -5.77 -14.12
N ASN A 314 14.52 -6.30 -15.32
CA ASN A 314 13.56 -7.11 -16.06
C ASN A 314 13.74 -8.62 -15.82
N GLU A 315 14.91 -9.05 -15.35
CA GLU A 315 15.20 -10.45 -15.14
C GLU A 315 15.61 -10.72 -13.69
N PHE A 316 16.74 -10.14 -13.21
CA PHE A 316 17.27 -10.44 -11.88
C PHE A 316 16.25 -10.09 -10.77
N LEU A 317 15.74 -8.85 -10.73
CA LEU A 317 14.77 -8.40 -9.73
C LEU A 317 13.33 -8.85 -10.03
N ALA A 318 13.12 -9.64 -11.06
CA ALA A 318 11.86 -10.32 -11.37
C ALA A 318 11.93 -11.84 -11.11
N ASP A 319 13.12 -12.37 -10.90
CA ASP A 319 13.33 -13.80 -10.63
C ASP A 319 12.72 -14.20 -9.29
N GLN A 320 11.98 -15.31 -9.29
CA GLN A 320 11.26 -15.79 -8.10
C GLN A 320 12.20 -16.11 -6.93
N ALA A 321 13.39 -16.66 -7.21
CA ALA A 321 14.36 -16.99 -6.17
C ALA A 321 14.97 -15.74 -5.55
N VAL A 322 15.17 -14.69 -6.35
CA VAL A 322 15.62 -13.37 -5.85
C VAL A 322 14.54 -12.74 -4.97
N LEU A 323 13.28 -12.75 -5.39
CA LEU A 323 12.17 -12.20 -4.60
C LEU A 323 11.98 -12.95 -3.27
N GLU A 324 12.03 -14.28 -3.28
CA GLU A 324 11.97 -15.10 -2.06
C GLU A 324 13.17 -14.82 -1.14
N TYR A 325 14.38 -14.64 -1.70
CA TYR A 325 15.58 -14.26 -0.96
C TYR A 325 15.45 -12.86 -0.34
N VAL A 326 14.99 -11.87 -1.12
CA VAL A 326 14.76 -10.49 -0.62
C VAL A 326 13.74 -10.48 0.50
N LEU A 327 12.62 -11.21 0.35
CA LEU A 327 11.63 -11.36 1.41
C LEU A 327 12.24 -11.95 2.67
N PHE A 328 13.00 -13.05 2.54
CA PHE A 328 13.69 -13.68 3.66
C PHE A 328 14.65 -12.71 4.35
N LYS A 329 15.46 -11.97 3.59
CA LYS A 329 16.41 -10.99 4.13
C LYS A 329 15.70 -9.83 4.81
N ALA A 330 14.64 -9.28 4.21
CA ALA A 330 13.88 -8.16 4.77
C ALA A 330 13.27 -8.51 6.14
N VAL A 331 12.66 -9.68 6.27
CA VAL A 331 12.04 -10.10 7.54
C VAL A 331 13.05 -10.54 8.61
N ASN A 332 14.30 -10.76 8.23
CA ASN A 332 15.38 -11.08 9.15
C ASN A 332 16.30 -9.88 9.46
N GLN A 333 15.94 -8.66 9.02
CA GLN A 333 16.55 -7.44 9.52
C GLN A 333 16.23 -7.21 10.99
N GLU A 334 17.00 -6.35 11.65
CA GLU A 334 16.71 -5.93 13.02
C GLU A 334 15.32 -5.31 13.12
N PRO A 335 14.51 -5.71 14.10
CA PRO A 335 13.20 -5.13 14.33
C PRO A 335 13.29 -3.62 14.60
N PHE A 336 12.38 -2.84 14.02
CA PHE A 336 12.32 -1.40 14.23
C PHE A 336 10.91 -0.92 14.53
N GLN A 337 10.81 0.08 15.43
CA GLN A 337 9.55 0.75 15.76
C GLN A 337 9.36 2.03 14.94
N GLN A 338 10.48 2.70 14.63
CA GLN A 338 10.55 3.89 13.82
C GLN A 338 11.61 3.71 12.74
N PHE A 339 11.39 4.31 11.58
CA PHE A 339 12.41 4.33 10.53
C PHE A 339 13.66 5.02 11.03
N ILE A 340 14.82 4.48 10.65
CA ILE A 340 16.06 5.22 10.75
C ILE A 340 15.96 6.48 9.89
N VAL A 341 16.56 7.56 10.33
CA VAL A 341 16.63 8.81 9.59
C VAL A 341 18.11 9.09 9.30
N PRO A 342 18.65 8.59 8.18
CA PRO A 342 20.00 8.91 7.75
C PRO A 342 20.22 10.42 7.70
N LYS A 343 21.44 10.87 7.95
CA LYS A 343 21.78 12.30 7.96
C LYS A 343 21.38 12.99 6.66
N VAL A 344 21.60 12.35 5.52
CA VAL A 344 21.21 12.86 4.19
C VAL A 344 19.69 13.06 4.06
N VAL A 345 18.89 12.19 4.67
CA VAL A 345 17.41 12.27 4.67
C VAL A 345 16.94 13.45 5.53
N GLU A 346 17.60 13.66 6.68
CA GLU A 346 17.30 14.79 7.57
C GLU A 346 17.65 16.14 6.92
N GLU A 347 18.81 16.23 6.27
CA GLU A 347 19.27 17.42 5.56
C GLU A 347 18.31 17.81 4.44
N ILE A 348 17.92 16.87 3.57
CA ILE A 348 16.97 17.12 2.47
C ILE A 348 15.59 17.54 3.02
N LEU A 349 15.12 16.91 4.10
CA LEU A 349 13.85 17.32 4.71
C LEU A 349 13.92 18.75 5.26
N LYS A 350 15.03 19.15 5.82
CA LYS A 350 15.25 20.52 6.31
C LYS A 350 15.27 21.52 5.17
N GLU A 351 16.00 21.23 4.10
CA GLU A 351 16.01 22.06 2.88
C GLU A 351 14.61 22.21 2.31
N TYR A 352 13.87 21.11 2.18
CA TYR A 352 12.47 21.14 1.72
C TYR A 352 11.57 21.98 2.62
N GLN A 353 11.76 21.96 3.94
CA GLN A 353 11.00 22.80 4.88
C GLN A 353 11.29 24.29 4.66
N GLU A 354 12.55 24.63 4.46
CA GLU A 354 12.99 25.99 4.20
C GLU A 354 12.46 26.51 2.87
N ASP A 355 12.55 25.73 1.80
CA ASP A 355 12.06 26.08 0.46
C ASP A 355 10.53 26.19 0.39
N ASN A 356 9.84 25.37 1.16
CA ASN A 356 8.38 25.38 1.25
C ASN A 356 7.87 26.53 2.14
N ASP A 357 8.73 27.23 2.87
CA ASP A 357 8.40 28.43 3.65
C ASP A 357 8.83 29.70 2.91
N TYR A 358 7.89 30.32 2.21
CA TYR A 358 8.14 31.54 1.44
C TYR A 358 8.74 32.69 2.25
N LEU A 359 8.45 32.79 3.56
CA LEU A 359 9.02 33.80 4.41
C LEU A 359 10.49 33.53 4.70
N LEU A 360 10.83 32.28 5.04
CA LEU A 360 12.22 31.86 5.27
C LEU A 360 13.04 31.93 3.99
N SER A 361 12.48 31.47 2.87
CA SER A 361 13.12 31.55 1.56
C SER A 361 13.38 33.01 1.13
N PHE A 362 12.38 33.87 1.31
CA PHE A 362 12.54 35.31 1.03
C PHE A 362 13.59 35.98 1.93
N VAL A 363 13.54 35.71 3.23
CA VAL A 363 14.51 36.23 4.18
C VAL A 363 15.92 35.76 3.84
N LYS A 364 16.15 34.50 3.53
CA LYS A 364 17.44 33.99 3.10
C LYS A 364 17.93 34.68 1.82
N HIS A 365 17.07 34.84 0.83
CA HIS A 365 17.39 35.48 -0.45
C HIS A 365 17.85 36.92 -0.22
N VAL A 366 17.07 37.68 0.55
CA VAL A 366 17.42 39.10 0.88
C VAL A 366 18.70 39.20 1.69
N TYR A 367 18.96 38.28 2.60
CA TYR A 367 20.21 38.24 3.37
C TYR A 367 21.43 37.92 2.51
N MET A 368 21.29 36.92 1.60
CA MET A 368 22.38 36.54 0.70
C MET A 368 22.70 37.68 -0.31
N GLU A 369 21.68 38.32 -0.87
CA GLU A 369 21.88 39.46 -1.80
C GLU A 369 22.54 40.66 -1.15
N ASN A 370 22.34 40.88 0.17
CA ASN A 370 22.92 42.01 0.88
C ASN A 370 24.21 41.65 1.64
N GLY A 371 24.72 40.39 1.53
CA GLY A 371 25.96 39.96 2.15
C GLY A 371 25.92 39.92 3.69
N TRP A 372 24.73 39.74 4.27
CA TRP A 372 24.55 39.64 5.71
C TRP A 372 24.77 38.21 6.19
N HIS A 373 25.64 38.02 7.18
CA HIS A 373 26.04 36.67 7.64
C HIS A 373 25.45 36.27 8.99
N GLU A 374 24.74 37.14 9.70
CA GLU A 374 24.08 36.86 10.97
C GLU A 374 22.64 37.37 10.99
N LEU A 375 21.72 36.53 11.48
CA LEU A 375 20.31 36.84 11.69
C LEU A 375 20.16 37.67 12.99
N GLU A 376 20.29 38.99 12.88
CA GLU A 376 19.70 39.87 13.90
C GLU A 376 18.19 39.95 13.68
N VAL A 377 17.40 39.61 14.71
CA VAL A 377 15.93 39.47 14.67
C VAL A 377 15.17 40.75 14.32
N VAL A 378 15.82 41.90 14.39
CA VAL A 378 15.23 43.22 14.21
C VAL A 378 14.90 43.62 12.76
N PRO A 379 15.65 43.24 11.71
CA PRO A 379 15.36 43.64 10.35
C PRO A 379 14.15 42.99 9.69
N VAL A 380 13.71 41.78 10.15
CA VAL A 380 12.61 41.03 9.54
C VAL A 380 11.28 41.77 9.71
N PHE A 381 11.04 42.38 10.86
CA PHE A 381 9.85 43.22 11.11
C PHE A 381 9.83 44.50 10.28
N TYR A 382 11.02 45.04 9.95
CA TYR A 382 11.15 46.28 9.15
C TYR A 382 10.91 46.05 7.66
N ALA A 383 11.30 44.86 7.14
CA ALA A 383 11.09 44.50 5.74
C ALA A 383 9.61 44.20 5.45
N ILE A 384 8.90 43.57 6.40
CA ILE A 384 7.46 43.24 6.28
C ILE A 384 6.59 44.51 6.31
N ASN A 385 6.99 45.56 7.03
CA ASN A 385 6.20 46.81 7.12
C ASN A 385 6.45 47.79 5.98
N LYS A 386 7.33 47.48 5.03
CA LYS A 386 7.59 48.30 3.82
C LYS A 386 6.99 47.75 2.55
N LEU A 387 6.37 46.56 2.59
CA LEU A 387 5.53 45.97 1.56
C LEU A 387 4.05 46.23 1.86
#